data_9d5d5780c67d560a5990a9801aa520a0
#
_entry.id   9d5d5780c67d560a5990a9801aa520a0
#
_cell.length_a   1.000
_cell.length_b   1.000
_cell.length_c   1.000
_cell.angle_alpha   90.00
_cell.angle_beta   90.00
_cell.angle_gamma   90.00
#
_symmetry.space_group_name_H-M   'P 1'
#
loop_
_entity.id
_entity.type
_entity.pdbx_description
1 polymer ?
#
loop_
_entity_poly.entity_id
_entity_poly.type
_entity_poly.pdbx_seq_one_letter_code
_entity_poly.pdbx_strand_id
1 'polypeptide(L)'
;MTRIVVDAMGSDNYPAPDVEGAVMAAREYGVEIILTGDASKIQPILDSSNAAGLPVSVFHAPELLTMNDKGDDLVMKARHKDAQNSMAVGYDILKRGEADAFVTAGNTGAAMVTALFRLGRIRGVDRPALAPPFPTASGYCIILDIGANPDCKPENLLQFGIMGSVYAERVRGIKSPRVGLISNG
;
A
#
# COMPACT_ATOMS: atom_id res chain seq x y z
N MET A 1 6.71 6.52 18.14
CA MET A 1 7.37 6.64 16.81
C MET A 1 6.49 5.91 15.81
N THR A 2 6.20 6.50 14.67
CA THR A 2 5.42 5.83 13.61
C THR A 2 6.26 4.74 12.98
N ARG A 3 5.68 3.54 12.83
CA ARG A 3 6.34 2.36 12.24
C ARG A 3 5.75 2.07 10.86
N ILE A 4 6.59 2.02 9.85
CA ILE A 4 6.17 1.85 8.47
C ILE A 4 6.82 0.61 7.87
N VAL A 5 6.02 -0.31 7.37
CA VAL A 5 6.52 -1.42 6.54
C VAL A 5 6.69 -0.92 5.11
N VAL A 6 7.85 -1.20 4.53
CA VAL A 6 8.14 -0.91 3.12
C VAL A 6 8.42 -2.23 2.40
N ASP A 7 7.66 -2.48 1.33
CA ASP A 7 7.93 -3.55 0.38
C ASP A 7 9.20 -3.22 -0.41
N ALA A 8 10.31 -3.85 -0.04
CA ALA A 8 11.60 -3.61 -0.67
C ALA A 8 11.80 -4.35 -2.00
N MET A 9 10.77 -5.05 -2.47
CA MET A 9 10.81 -5.85 -3.71
C MET A 9 9.74 -5.39 -4.72
N GLY A 10 9.13 -4.22 -4.49
CA GLY A 10 7.98 -3.77 -5.24
C GLY A 10 8.31 -3.00 -6.53
N SER A 11 9.34 -2.18 -6.54
CA SER A 11 9.69 -1.34 -7.70
C SER A 11 10.27 -2.15 -8.87
N ASP A 12 10.31 -1.55 -10.05
CA ASP A 12 10.87 -2.20 -11.25
C ASP A 12 12.35 -2.54 -11.11
N ASN A 13 13.09 -1.75 -10.34
CA ASN A 13 14.54 -1.90 -10.12
C ASN A 13 14.88 -2.32 -8.68
N TYR A 14 13.95 -3.06 -8.04
CA TYR A 14 14.13 -3.52 -6.66
C TYR A 14 15.47 -4.27 -6.45
N PRO A 15 16.01 -4.28 -5.22
CA PRO A 15 15.54 -3.60 -4.02
C PRO A 15 16.20 -2.21 -3.82
N ALA A 16 17.11 -1.78 -4.67
CA ALA A 16 17.94 -0.60 -4.44
C ALA A 16 17.13 0.69 -4.19
N PRO A 17 16.22 1.13 -5.11
CA PRO A 17 15.48 2.37 -4.90
C PRO A 17 14.54 2.29 -3.69
N ASP A 18 13.99 1.09 -3.41
CA ASP A 18 13.08 0.90 -2.27
C ASP A 18 13.83 1.03 -0.94
N VAL A 19 15.02 0.43 -0.83
CA VAL A 19 15.88 0.48 0.37
C VAL A 19 16.44 1.89 0.58
N GLU A 20 16.97 2.52 -0.48
CA GLU A 20 17.52 3.87 -0.41
C GLU A 20 16.45 4.89 -0.01
N GLY A 21 15.27 4.81 -0.63
CA GLY A 21 14.11 5.65 -0.30
C GLY A 21 13.65 5.45 1.15
N ALA A 22 13.63 4.22 1.64
CA ALA A 22 13.29 3.91 3.03
C ALA A 22 14.30 4.49 4.03
N VAL A 23 15.60 4.40 3.73
CA VAL A 23 16.67 5.01 4.56
C VAL A 23 16.57 6.54 4.57
N MET A 24 16.28 7.14 3.42
CA MET A 24 16.02 8.58 3.32
C MET A 24 14.82 8.99 4.18
N ALA A 25 13.71 8.26 4.10
CA ALA A 25 12.51 8.53 4.89
C ALA A 25 12.76 8.38 6.40
N ALA A 26 13.47 7.34 6.83
CA ALA A 26 13.83 7.17 8.23
C ALA A 26 14.65 8.35 8.77
N ARG A 27 15.59 8.86 7.96
CA ARG A 27 16.45 10.00 8.32
C ARG A 27 15.68 11.32 8.35
N GLU A 28 14.84 11.57 7.35
CA GLU A 28 14.15 12.85 7.20
C GLU A 28 12.96 12.99 8.16
N TYR A 29 12.17 11.92 8.32
CA TYR A 29 10.93 11.97 9.08
C TYR A 29 11.02 11.36 10.48
N GLY A 30 12.14 10.73 10.83
CA GLY A 30 12.31 10.08 12.14
C GLY A 30 11.34 8.93 12.38
N VAL A 31 10.96 8.22 11.32
CA VAL A 31 10.07 7.05 11.38
C VAL A 31 10.87 5.76 11.49
N GLU A 32 10.30 4.76 12.15
CA GLU A 32 10.84 3.41 12.15
C GLU A 32 10.42 2.67 10.87
N ILE A 33 11.36 2.04 10.18
CA ILE A 33 11.14 1.32 8.93
C ILE A 33 11.38 -0.17 9.12
N ILE A 34 10.44 -0.96 8.61
CA ILE A 34 10.56 -2.42 8.49
C ILE A 34 10.57 -2.77 7.01
N LEU A 35 11.72 -3.09 6.45
CA LEU A 35 11.86 -3.54 5.07
C LEU A 35 11.43 -5.01 4.96
N THR A 36 10.49 -5.33 4.07
CA THR A 36 10.10 -6.71 3.78
C THR A 36 10.61 -7.14 2.41
N GLY A 37 11.25 -8.31 2.33
CA GLY A 37 11.80 -8.85 1.09
C GLY A 37 12.95 -9.82 1.31
N ASP A 38 13.65 -10.14 0.24
CA ASP A 38 14.83 -11.03 0.28
C ASP A 38 15.99 -10.34 1.03
N ALA A 39 16.22 -10.75 2.27
CA ALA A 39 17.25 -10.16 3.13
C ALA A 39 18.65 -10.25 2.50
N SER A 40 18.95 -11.29 1.71
CA SER A 40 20.24 -11.44 1.05
C SER A 40 20.51 -10.35 -0.01
N LYS A 41 19.45 -9.79 -0.60
CA LYS A 41 19.53 -8.70 -1.57
C LYS A 41 19.43 -7.33 -0.91
N ILE A 42 18.64 -7.21 0.16
CA ILE A 42 18.41 -5.96 0.89
C ILE A 42 19.62 -5.56 1.72
N GLN A 43 20.20 -6.50 2.47
CA GLN A 43 21.25 -6.21 3.45
C GLN A 43 22.49 -5.52 2.86
N PRO A 44 23.05 -5.96 1.72
CA PRO A 44 24.22 -5.28 1.13
C PRO A 44 23.96 -3.81 0.76
N ILE A 45 22.73 -3.50 0.33
CA ILE A 45 22.35 -2.13 -0.02
C ILE A 45 22.16 -1.30 1.25
N LEU A 46 21.50 -1.86 2.25
CA LEU A 46 21.31 -1.21 3.54
C LEU A 46 22.67 -0.88 4.20
N ASP A 47 23.64 -1.80 4.17
CA ASP A 47 24.98 -1.62 4.72
C ASP A 47 25.75 -0.50 4.01
N SER A 48 25.52 -0.33 2.69
CA SER A 48 26.15 0.74 1.89
C SER A 48 25.43 2.11 1.97
N SER A 49 24.20 2.14 2.50
CA SER A 49 23.32 3.35 2.49
C SER A 49 23.49 4.28 3.68
N ASN A 50 24.57 4.15 4.46
CA ASN A 50 24.80 4.91 5.70
C ASN A 50 23.61 4.85 6.69
N ALA A 51 22.98 3.68 6.80
CA ALA A 51 21.81 3.46 7.66
C ALA A 51 22.18 3.25 9.14
N ALA A 52 23.46 3.29 9.49
CA ALA A 52 23.94 3.07 10.87
C ALA A 52 23.27 4.06 11.85
N GLY A 53 22.64 3.52 12.90
CA GLY A 53 21.94 4.29 13.91
C GLY A 53 20.53 4.75 13.53
N LEU A 54 20.07 4.48 12.31
CA LEU A 54 18.67 4.69 11.94
C LEU A 54 17.81 3.50 12.37
N PRO A 55 16.53 3.74 12.72
CA PRO A 55 15.59 2.68 13.10
C PRO A 55 15.05 1.96 11.85
N VAL A 56 15.94 1.23 11.16
CA VAL A 56 15.62 0.45 9.97
C VAL A 56 15.95 -1.01 10.24
N SER A 57 14.99 -1.90 10.01
CA SER A 57 15.12 -3.35 10.19
C SER A 57 14.68 -4.10 8.93
N VAL A 58 15.13 -5.35 8.78
CA VAL A 58 14.78 -6.21 7.65
C VAL A 58 14.01 -7.42 8.14
N PHE A 59 12.85 -7.67 7.54
CA PHE A 59 12.08 -8.89 7.72
C PHE A 59 12.15 -9.73 6.45
N HIS A 60 12.73 -10.93 6.55
CA HIS A 60 12.97 -11.80 5.39
C HIS A 60 11.67 -12.32 4.78
N ALA A 61 11.52 -12.11 3.47
CA ALA A 61 10.42 -12.60 2.65
C ALA A 61 10.96 -12.97 1.25
N PRO A 62 11.30 -14.25 1.00
CA PRO A 62 12.06 -14.66 -0.18
C PRO A 62 11.24 -14.70 -1.47
N GLU A 63 9.91 -14.76 -1.38
CA GLU A 63 9.04 -14.86 -2.54
C GLU A 63 8.70 -13.47 -3.10
N LEU A 64 8.40 -13.40 -4.40
CA LEU A 64 8.08 -12.18 -5.12
C LEU A 64 6.66 -12.21 -5.67
N LEU A 65 6.01 -11.03 -5.61
CA LEU A 65 4.89 -10.67 -6.46
C LEU A 65 5.37 -9.63 -7.45
N THR A 66 5.35 -9.95 -8.73
CA THR A 66 5.91 -9.12 -9.79
C THR A 66 4.82 -8.32 -10.53
N MET A 67 5.22 -7.35 -11.35
CA MET A 67 4.31 -6.61 -12.24
C MET A 67 3.65 -7.53 -13.29
N ASN A 68 4.22 -8.71 -13.56
CA ASN A 68 3.71 -9.66 -14.53
C ASN A 68 2.65 -10.62 -13.96
N ASP A 69 2.55 -10.71 -12.63
CA ASP A 69 1.53 -11.54 -11.98
C ASP A 69 0.14 -10.95 -12.21
N LYS A 70 -0.78 -11.72 -12.80
CA LYS A 70 -2.13 -11.28 -13.17
C LYS A 70 -3.16 -12.40 -13.00
N GLY A 71 -4.43 -12.02 -12.97
CA GLY A 71 -5.55 -12.97 -12.95
C GLY A 71 -5.49 -13.97 -11.80
N ASP A 72 -5.79 -15.23 -12.09
CA ASP A 72 -5.89 -16.29 -11.10
C ASP A 72 -4.56 -16.61 -10.41
N ASP A 73 -3.43 -16.51 -11.15
CA ASP A 73 -2.10 -16.75 -10.57
C ASP A 73 -1.78 -15.73 -9.49
N LEU A 74 -2.04 -14.44 -9.75
CA LEU A 74 -1.92 -13.39 -8.74
C LEU A 74 -2.78 -13.66 -7.51
N VAL A 75 -4.06 -14.01 -7.74
CA VAL A 75 -5.01 -14.30 -6.66
C VAL A 75 -4.54 -15.49 -5.84
N MET A 76 -4.04 -16.55 -6.47
CA MET A 76 -3.52 -17.73 -5.78
C MET A 76 -2.31 -17.38 -4.90
N LYS A 77 -1.34 -16.66 -5.43
CA LYS A 77 -0.15 -16.21 -4.69
C LYS A 77 -0.50 -15.30 -3.52
N ALA A 78 -1.41 -14.34 -3.74
CA ALA A 78 -1.86 -13.40 -2.70
C ALA A 78 -2.68 -14.08 -1.59
N ARG A 79 -3.50 -15.06 -1.96
CA ARG A 79 -4.40 -15.78 -1.05
C ARG A 79 -3.69 -16.84 -0.22
N HIS A 80 -2.57 -17.38 -0.69
CA HIS A 80 -1.88 -18.49 -0.02
C HIS A 80 -1.55 -18.12 1.41
N LYS A 81 -2.03 -18.91 2.37
CA LYS A 81 -1.93 -18.57 3.80
C LYS A 81 -0.48 -18.45 4.28
N ASP A 82 0.38 -19.28 3.74
CA ASP A 82 1.81 -19.36 4.10
C ASP A 82 2.70 -18.65 3.08
N ALA A 83 2.14 -17.74 2.26
CA ALA A 83 2.92 -16.98 1.30
C ALA A 83 3.99 -16.13 1.99
N GLN A 84 5.21 -16.25 1.51
CA GLN A 84 6.40 -15.57 2.03
C GLN A 84 6.85 -14.46 1.07
N ASN A 85 5.92 -13.84 0.34
CA ASN A 85 6.22 -12.65 -0.46
C ASN A 85 6.19 -11.38 0.40
N SER A 86 6.93 -10.37 -0.04
CA SER A 86 7.12 -9.10 0.68
C SER A 86 5.81 -8.41 1.07
N MET A 87 4.80 -8.42 0.18
CA MET A 87 3.49 -7.82 0.44
C MET A 87 2.71 -8.60 1.50
N ALA A 88 2.64 -9.94 1.38
CA ALA A 88 1.91 -10.77 2.34
C ALA A 88 2.49 -10.65 3.75
N VAL A 89 3.80 -10.76 3.85
CA VAL A 89 4.52 -10.59 5.13
C VAL A 89 4.30 -9.18 5.70
N GLY A 90 4.39 -8.15 4.86
CA GLY A 90 4.17 -6.76 5.28
C GLY A 90 2.75 -6.51 5.81
N TYR A 91 1.73 -7.03 5.15
CA TYR A 91 0.36 -6.92 5.64
C TYR A 91 0.11 -7.75 6.91
N ASP A 92 0.79 -8.88 7.08
CA ASP A 92 0.69 -9.66 8.33
C ASP A 92 1.32 -8.92 9.52
N ILE A 93 2.44 -8.21 9.33
CA ILE A 93 3.05 -7.32 10.33
C ILE A 93 2.05 -6.22 10.71
N LEU A 94 1.44 -5.57 9.71
CA LEU A 94 0.43 -4.54 9.93
C LEU A 94 -0.79 -5.08 10.70
N LYS A 95 -1.28 -6.27 10.31
CA LYS A 95 -2.42 -6.93 10.96
C LYS A 95 -2.17 -7.26 12.44
N ARG A 96 -0.94 -7.61 12.80
CA ARG A 96 -0.55 -7.87 14.20
C ARG A 96 -0.39 -6.59 15.04
N GLY A 97 -0.51 -5.41 14.42
CA GLY A 97 -0.29 -4.12 15.09
C GLY A 97 1.18 -3.82 15.38
N GLU A 98 2.08 -4.51 14.70
CA GLU A 98 3.52 -4.30 14.79
C GLU A 98 4.00 -3.11 13.94
N ALA A 99 3.14 -2.61 13.03
CA ALA A 99 3.36 -1.42 12.25
C ALA A 99 2.07 -0.61 12.07
N ASP A 100 2.21 0.66 11.70
CA ASP A 100 1.11 1.62 11.58
C ASP A 100 0.72 1.86 10.11
N ALA A 101 1.62 1.58 9.15
CA ALA A 101 1.37 1.73 7.72
C ALA A 101 2.18 0.74 6.88
N PHE A 102 1.73 0.50 5.65
CA PHE A 102 2.41 -0.29 4.62
C PHE A 102 2.55 0.53 3.34
N VAL A 103 3.75 0.52 2.76
CA VAL A 103 4.08 1.22 1.51
C VAL A 103 4.68 0.24 0.52
N THR A 104 4.22 0.29 -0.72
CA THR A 104 4.77 -0.47 -1.83
C THR A 104 4.78 0.36 -3.10
N ALA A 105 5.82 0.21 -3.93
CA ALA A 105 5.90 0.72 -5.30
C ALA A 105 5.60 -0.38 -6.34
N GLY A 106 5.07 -1.53 -5.88
CA GLY A 106 4.82 -2.70 -6.69
C GLY A 106 3.48 -2.73 -7.40
N ASN A 107 3.11 -3.92 -7.83
CA ASN A 107 1.86 -4.19 -8.55
C ASN A 107 0.64 -3.80 -7.69
N THR A 108 -0.10 -2.78 -8.14
CA THR A 108 -1.26 -2.24 -7.42
C THR A 108 -2.37 -3.28 -7.22
N GLY A 109 -2.61 -4.12 -8.22
CA GLY A 109 -3.58 -5.22 -8.12
C GLY A 109 -3.16 -6.25 -7.08
N ALA A 110 -1.86 -6.59 -7.05
CA ALA A 110 -1.29 -7.48 -6.04
C ALA A 110 -1.42 -6.90 -4.63
N ALA A 111 -1.09 -5.62 -4.45
CA ALA A 111 -1.22 -4.93 -3.17
C ALA A 111 -2.67 -4.95 -2.67
N MET A 112 -3.63 -4.62 -3.54
CA MET A 112 -5.05 -4.61 -3.18
C MET A 112 -5.59 -6.00 -2.85
N VAL A 113 -5.28 -7.01 -3.68
CA VAL A 113 -5.76 -8.38 -3.48
C VAL A 113 -5.14 -8.97 -2.21
N THR A 114 -3.85 -8.77 -1.99
CA THR A 114 -3.17 -9.24 -0.77
C THR A 114 -3.74 -8.56 0.48
N ALA A 115 -3.95 -7.24 0.45
CA ALA A 115 -4.59 -6.52 1.54
C ALA A 115 -5.98 -7.09 1.86
N LEU A 116 -6.79 -7.35 0.82
CA LEU A 116 -8.13 -7.92 0.98
C LEU A 116 -8.11 -9.28 1.70
N PHE A 117 -7.18 -10.16 1.35
CA PHE A 117 -7.08 -11.49 1.98
C PHE A 117 -6.42 -11.45 3.37
N ARG A 118 -5.46 -10.54 3.60
CA ARG A 118 -4.73 -10.48 4.88
C ARG A 118 -5.44 -9.62 5.92
N LEU A 119 -5.87 -8.41 5.55
CA LEU A 119 -6.51 -7.47 6.47
C LEU A 119 -8.03 -7.62 6.51
N GLY A 120 -8.62 -8.08 5.40
CA GLY A 120 -10.06 -8.13 5.23
C GLY A 120 -10.66 -6.79 4.80
N ARG A 121 -11.98 -6.73 4.77
CA ARG A 121 -12.75 -5.52 4.42
C ARG A 121 -13.22 -4.78 5.66
N ILE A 122 -13.33 -3.48 5.57
CA ILE A 122 -14.04 -2.67 6.57
C ILE A 122 -15.51 -3.13 6.59
N ARG A 123 -16.06 -3.28 7.78
CA ARG A 123 -17.46 -3.70 7.94
C ARG A 123 -18.39 -2.71 7.24
N GLY A 124 -19.26 -3.23 6.37
CA GLY A 124 -20.20 -2.43 5.57
C GLY A 124 -19.61 -1.93 4.25
N VAL A 125 -18.36 -2.26 3.92
CA VAL A 125 -17.74 -1.97 2.62
C VAL A 125 -17.67 -3.26 1.80
N ASP A 126 -18.34 -3.28 0.66
CA ASP A 126 -18.40 -4.47 -0.22
C ASP A 126 -17.15 -4.60 -1.06
N ARG A 127 -16.62 -3.48 -1.54
CA ARG A 127 -15.43 -3.44 -2.39
C ARG A 127 -14.45 -2.37 -1.93
N PRO A 128 -13.15 -2.70 -1.79
CA PRO A 128 -12.11 -1.68 -1.61
C PRO A 128 -12.01 -0.83 -2.87
N ALA A 129 -11.54 0.40 -2.72
CA ALA A 129 -11.32 1.32 -3.82
C ALA A 129 -9.97 2.02 -3.69
N LEU A 130 -9.37 2.35 -4.83
CA LEU A 130 -8.19 3.22 -4.87
C LEU A 130 -8.63 4.67 -4.77
N ALA A 131 -8.01 5.43 -3.87
CA ALA A 131 -8.43 6.78 -3.48
C ALA A 131 -7.29 7.82 -3.61
N PRO A 132 -6.70 8.02 -4.79
CA PRO A 132 -5.65 9.00 -4.94
C PRO A 132 -6.20 10.45 -4.89
N PRO A 133 -5.39 11.39 -4.37
CA PRO A 133 -5.65 12.80 -4.53
C PRO A 133 -5.28 13.26 -5.95
N PHE A 134 -6.20 13.95 -6.62
CA PHE A 134 -5.96 14.59 -7.91
C PHE A 134 -5.86 16.11 -7.75
N PRO A 135 -4.89 16.77 -8.40
CA PRO A 135 -4.77 18.22 -8.38
C PRO A 135 -5.94 18.87 -9.12
N THR A 136 -6.40 19.98 -8.58
CA THR A 136 -7.43 20.85 -9.21
C THR A 136 -6.93 22.29 -9.21
N ALA A 137 -7.63 23.18 -9.91
CA ALA A 137 -7.27 24.59 -9.94
C ALA A 137 -7.28 25.27 -8.55
N SER A 138 -8.00 24.69 -7.58
CA SER A 138 -8.15 25.25 -6.23
C SER A 138 -7.64 24.32 -5.12
N GLY A 139 -6.85 23.29 -5.44
CA GLY A 139 -6.32 22.35 -4.46
C GLY A 139 -6.38 20.90 -4.93
N TYR A 140 -7.09 20.03 -4.22
CA TYR A 140 -7.19 18.60 -4.53
C TYR A 140 -8.64 18.12 -4.48
N CYS A 141 -8.95 17.12 -5.32
CA CYS A 141 -10.10 16.24 -5.13
C CYS A 141 -9.62 14.80 -4.88
N ILE A 142 -10.43 14.02 -4.19
CA ILE A 142 -10.20 12.58 -4.02
C ILE A 142 -11.12 11.87 -5.02
N ILE A 143 -10.56 11.04 -5.88
CA ILE A 143 -11.34 10.25 -6.85
C ILE A 143 -11.39 8.80 -6.35
N LEU A 144 -12.59 8.23 -6.24
CA LEU A 144 -12.84 6.82 -5.98
C LEU A 144 -13.85 6.30 -7.01
N ASP A 145 -13.59 5.26 -7.70
CA ASP A 145 -12.42 4.40 -7.80
C ASP A 145 -11.67 4.71 -9.12
N ILE A 146 -10.36 4.48 -9.18
CA ILE A 146 -9.55 4.75 -10.39
C ILE A 146 -9.16 3.49 -11.16
N GLY A 147 -9.94 2.41 -11.06
CA GLY A 147 -9.76 1.21 -11.88
C GLY A 147 -9.54 -0.11 -11.14
N ALA A 148 -9.67 -0.13 -9.81
CA ALA A 148 -9.68 -1.39 -9.06
C ALA A 148 -10.98 -2.19 -9.31
N ASN A 149 -12.07 -1.50 -9.65
CA ASN A 149 -13.38 -2.09 -9.87
C ASN A 149 -13.93 -1.65 -11.24
N PRO A 150 -13.77 -2.48 -12.30
CA PRO A 150 -14.22 -2.11 -13.64
C PRO A 150 -15.74 -2.00 -13.75
N ASP A 151 -16.49 -2.83 -13.01
CA ASP A 151 -17.95 -2.88 -13.03
C ASP A 151 -18.51 -2.55 -11.64
N CYS A 152 -18.94 -1.31 -11.45
CA CYS A 152 -19.52 -0.84 -10.20
C CYS A 152 -21.04 -0.85 -10.26
N LYS A 153 -21.68 -1.39 -9.21
CA LYS A 153 -23.11 -1.25 -8.98
C LYS A 153 -23.40 0.09 -8.29
N PRO A 154 -24.66 0.60 -8.35
CA PRO A 154 -25.03 1.84 -7.65
C PRO A 154 -24.66 1.86 -6.17
N GLU A 155 -24.81 0.72 -5.48
CA GLU A 155 -24.45 0.57 -4.07
C GLU A 155 -22.96 0.75 -3.83
N ASN A 156 -22.11 0.31 -4.76
CA ASN A 156 -20.65 0.52 -4.67
C ASN A 156 -20.31 2.01 -4.81
N LEU A 157 -20.94 2.72 -5.75
CA LEU A 157 -20.74 4.15 -5.94
C LEU A 157 -21.16 4.94 -4.70
N LEU A 158 -22.26 4.58 -4.06
CA LEU A 158 -22.68 5.15 -2.78
C LEU A 158 -21.61 4.93 -1.70
N GLN A 159 -21.10 3.70 -1.57
CA GLN A 159 -20.07 3.38 -0.60
C GLN A 159 -18.77 4.15 -0.89
N PHE A 160 -18.37 4.28 -2.15
CA PHE A 160 -17.21 5.08 -2.54
C PHE A 160 -17.38 6.57 -2.19
N GLY A 161 -18.59 7.11 -2.38
CA GLY A 161 -18.90 8.47 -1.97
C GLY A 161 -18.73 8.69 -0.46
N ILE A 162 -19.24 7.75 0.35
CA ILE A 162 -19.10 7.77 1.82
C ILE A 162 -17.62 7.63 2.22
N MET A 163 -16.90 6.66 1.66
CA MET A 163 -15.48 6.43 1.96
C MET A 163 -14.64 7.65 1.58
N GLY A 164 -14.86 8.22 0.40
CA GLY A 164 -14.16 9.42 -0.06
C GLY A 164 -14.42 10.63 0.81
N SER A 165 -15.66 10.82 1.27
CA SER A 165 -16.02 11.90 2.18
C SER A 165 -15.30 11.76 3.53
N VAL A 166 -15.33 10.56 4.14
CA VAL A 166 -14.63 10.28 5.41
C VAL A 166 -13.12 10.45 5.25
N TYR A 167 -12.54 9.96 4.16
CA TYR A 167 -11.12 10.12 3.88
C TYR A 167 -10.73 11.60 3.72
N ALA A 168 -11.48 12.37 2.95
CA ALA A 168 -11.24 13.79 2.75
C ALA A 168 -11.31 14.57 4.08
N GLU A 169 -12.28 14.23 4.94
CA GLU A 169 -12.41 14.85 6.25
C GLU A 169 -11.26 14.48 7.19
N ARG A 170 -10.99 13.18 7.35
CA ARG A 170 -10.07 12.66 8.37
C ARG A 170 -8.60 12.81 8.00
N VAL A 171 -8.26 12.58 6.73
CA VAL A 171 -6.87 12.59 6.26
C VAL A 171 -6.46 13.96 5.71
N ARG A 172 -7.40 14.68 5.07
CA ARG A 172 -7.10 15.95 4.43
C ARG A 172 -7.63 17.16 5.20
N GLY A 173 -8.38 16.97 6.28
CA GLY A 173 -8.92 18.05 7.10
C GLY A 173 -10.01 18.88 6.41
N ILE A 174 -10.60 18.40 5.32
CA ILE A 174 -11.62 19.11 4.57
C ILE A 174 -12.96 19.02 5.31
N LYS A 175 -13.40 20.11 5.89
CA LYS A 175 -14.69 20.15 6.58
C LYS A 175 -15.84 20.08 5.57
N SER A 176 -16.81 19.18 5.81
CA SER A 176 -18.00 18.99 4.98
C SER A 176 -17.68 18.84 3.48
N PRO A 177 -16.91 17.81 3.08
CA PRO A 177 -16.52 17.63 1.70
C PRO A 177 -17.74 17.42 0.80
N ARG A 178 -17.74 18.08 -0.34
CA ARG A 178 -18.78 17.89 -1.36
C ARG A 178 -18.47 16.62 -2.15
N VAL A 179 -19.49 15.82 -2.39
CA VAL A 179 -19.39 14.59 -3.19
C VAL A 179 -20.09 14.79 -4.52
N GLY A 180 -19.44 14.44 -5.60
CA GLY A 180 -19.99 14.46 -6.96
C GLY A 180 -19.86 13.09 -7.61
N LEU A 181 -20.83 12.73 -8.44
CA LEU A 181 -20.76 11.56 -9.31
C LEU A 181 -20.25 11.99 -10.67
N ILE A 182 -19.20 11.32 -11.15
CA ILE A 182 -18.67 11.52 -12.50
C ILE A 182 -19.44 10.60 -13.45
N SER A 183 -19.94 11.19 -14.53
CA SER A 183 -20.53 10.47 -15.65
C SER A 183 -19.65 10.67 -16.88
N ASN A 184 -19.48 9.59 -17.63
CA ASN A 184 -18.74 9.62 -18.89
C ASN A 184 -19.64 9.66 -20.14
N GLY A 185 -20.89 10.01 -19.93
CA GLY A 185 -21.89 10.15 -21.00
C GLY A 185 -22.97 9.09 -20.98
#